data_3b0c0221767282edb0fa0f482dff60ef
#
_entry.id   3b0c0221767282edb0fa0f482dff60ef
#
_cell.length_a   1.000
_cell.length_b   1.000
_cell.length_c   1.000
_cell.angle_alpha   90.00
_cell.angle_beta   90.00
_cell.angle_gamma   90.00
#
_symmetry.space_group_name_H-M   'P 1'
#
loop_
_entity.id
_entity.type
_entity.pdbx_description
1 polymer ?
#
loop_
_entity_poly.entity_id
_entity_poly.type
_entity_poly.pdbx_seq_one_letter_code
_entity_poly.pdbx_strand_id
1 'polypeptide(L)'
;NHMGILYYPWQYFTSIAPPYWEEFAQTVSANFHVAWIMCCTVVVWFMEGIWERYPFTMIKTPWLRRLAVFFGIIVISWALCFFFWYMQELTWGEAIRGHRRDAAPDWRWLHVGETAIFFLVPALFLQFYCGNWPRKFSTPVNVLIRSTIVLLGGVAIYCLYYKYGHFFLGTQKGFSHPQQFPMIPMIWLIDIW
;
A
#
# COMPACT_ATOMS: atom_id res chain seq x y z
N ASN A 1 12.94 12.45 10.55
CA ASN A 1 12.88 11.03 10.95
C ASN A 1 11.44 10.60 11.29
N HIS A 2 10.51 10.82 10.34
CA HIS A 2 9.09 10.47 10.53
C HIS A 2 8.83 8.95 10.52
N MET A 3 9.78 8.14 10.08
CA MET A 3 9.78 6.68 10.25
C MET A 3 9.93 6.23 11.71
N GLY A 4 10.29 7.14 12.60
CA GLY A 4 10.50 6.86 14.00
C GLY A 4 9.31 6.23 14.71
N ILE A 5 8.08 6.60 14.37
CA ILE A 5 6.89 6.10 15.06
C ILE A 5 6.70 4.58 14.88
N LEU A 6 7.08 4.03 13.72
CA LEU A 6 7.00 2.58 13.46
C LEU A 6 8.34 1.87 13.68
N TYR A 7 9.46 2.56 13.47
CA TYR A 7 10.80 2.01 13.59
C TYR A 7 11.30 1.97 15.05
N TYR A 8 10.99 2.99 15.86
CA TYR A 8 11.38 3.03 17.28
C TYR A 8 10.76 1.91 18.14
N PRO A 9 9.46 1.61 18.07
CA PRO A 9 8.90 0.47 18.76
C PRO A 9 9.59 -0.84 18.38
N TRP A 10 9.90 -1.03 17.10
CA TRP A 10 10.60 -2.22 16.62
C TRP A 10 12.01 -2.33 17.18
N GLN A 11 12.78 -1.24 17.13
CA GLN A 11 14.11 -1.21 17.75
C GLN A 11 14.07 -1.40 19.27
N TYR A 12 13.06 -0.83 19.92
CA TYR A 12 12.87 -0.98 21.34
C TYR A 12 12.63 -2.43 21.72
N PHE A 13 11.74 -3.12 21.03
CA PHE A 13 11.49 -4.54 21.27
C PHE A 13 12.71 -5.40 20.98
N THR A 14 13.46 -5.13 19.92
CA THR A 14 14.68 -5.88 19.59
C THR A 14 15.80 -5.67 20.60
N SER A 15 15.88 -4.51 21.26
CA SER A 15 16.89 -4.22 22.28
C SER A 15 16.55 -4.77 23.66
N ILE A 16 15.26 -4.99 23.97
CA ILE A 16 14.80 -5.43 25.30
C ILE A 16 14.79 -6.95 25.43
N ALA A 17 14.61 -7.69 24.37
CA ALA A 17 14.42 -9.13 24.40
C ALA A 17 15.41 -9.92 23.52
N PRO A 18 16.72 -9.72 23.68
CA PRO A 18 17.71 -10.58 23.05
C PRO A 18 17.62 -12.01 23.61
N PRO A 19 18.04 -13.06 22.86
CA PRO A 19 18.50 -13.03 21.46
C PRO A 19 17.39 -13.25 20.44
N TYR A 20 16.21 -13.71 20.84
CA TYR A 20 15.16 -14.21 19.93
C TYR A 20 14.57 -13.11 19.05
N TRP A 21 14.38 -11.91 19.60
CA TRP A 21 13.83 -10.79 18.85
C TRP A 21 14.83 -10.18 17.87
N GLU A 22 16.11 -10.27 18.16
CA GLU A 22 17.16 -9.79 17.29
C GLU A 22 17.24 -10.65 16.01
N GLU A 23 17.18 -11.98 16.13
CA GLU A 23 17.09 -12.88 14.97
C GLU A 23 15.85 -12.60 14.11
N PHE A 24 14.70 -12.38 14.75
CA PHE A 24 13.48 -12.04 14.04
C PHE A 24 13.60 -10.68 13.34
N ALA A 25 14.15 -9.66 13.98
CA ALA A 25 14.37 -8.34 13.41
C ALA A 25 15.37 -8.35 12.25
N GLN A 26 16.34 -9.25 12.27
CA GLN A 26 17.29 -9.43 11.17
C GLN A 26 16.66 -10.17 9.97
N THR A 27 15.71 -11.06 10.23
CA THR A 27 15.02 -11.83 9.19
C THR A 27 13.88 -11.08 8.53
N VAL A 28 13.22 -10.18 9.25
CA VAL A 28 12.03 -9.45 8.73
C VAL A 28 12.28 -7.96 8.73
N SER A 29 12.45 -7.40 7.55
CA SER A 29 12.73 -5.99 7.33
C SER A 29 11.63 -5.08 7.89
N ALA A 30 12.02 -4.00 8.59
CA ALA A 30 11.10 -2.96 9.04
C ALA A 30 10.36 -2.31 7.85
N ASN A 31 11.04 -2.13 6.73
CA ASN A 31 10.46 -1.57 5.51
C ASN A 31 9.38 -2.47 4.91
N PHE A 32 9.57 -3.79 4.99
CA PHE A 32 8.53 -4.76 4.61
C PHE A 32 7.28 -4.59 5.47
N HIS A 33 7.42 -4.42 6.79
CA HIS A 33 6.27 -4.22 7.67
C HIS A 33 5.50 -2.95 7.33
N VAL A 34 6.21 -1.85 7.06
CA VAL A 34 5.58 -0.60 6.61
C VAL A 34 4.79 -0.82 5.32
N ALA A 35 5.40 -1.48 4.33
CA ALA A 35 4.75 -1.81 3.07
C ALA A 35 3.49 -2.67 3.28
N TRP A 36 3.60 -3.69 4.13
CA TRP A 36 2.48 -4.59 4.43
C TRP A 36 1.34 -3.86 5.16
N ILE A 37 1.63 -3.02 6.15
CA ILE A 37 0.63 -2.20 6.84
C ILE A 37 -0.09 -1.28 5.84
N MET A 38 0.63 -0.67 4.90
CA MET A 38 0.03 0.14 3.84
C MET A 38 -0.88 -0.69 2.94
N CYS A 39 -0.44 -1.88 2.53
CA CYS A 39 -1.29 -2.81 1.79
C CYS A 39 -2.51 -3.25 2.59
N CYS A 40 -2.37 -3.50 3.90
CA CYS A 40 -3.50 -3.80 4.78
C CYS A 40 -4.52 -2.66 4.79
N THR A 41 -4.05 -1.41 4.91
CA THR A 41 -4.92 -0.23 4.88
C THR A 41 -5.73 -0.16 3.58
N VAL A 42 -5.07 -0.34 2.43
CA VAL A 42 -5.74 -0.37 1.13
C VAL A 42 -6.78 -1.49 1.07
N VAL A 43 -6.42 -2.70 1.51
CA VAL A 43 -7.33 -3.86 1.49
C VAL A 43 -8.51 -3.66 2.42
N VAL A 44 -8.33 -3.05 3.60
CA VAL A 44 -9.45 -2.71 4.50
C VAL A 44 -10.43 -1.77 3.79
N TRP A 45 -9.94 -0.72 3.13
CA TRP A 45 -10.78 0.20 2.37
C TRP A 45 -11.50 -0.47 1.20
N PHE A 46 -10.83 -1.38 0.51
CA PHE A 46 -11.46 -2.18 -0.54
C PHE A 46 -12.56 -3.08 0.04
N MET A 47 -12.26 -3.80 1.13
CA MET A 47 -13.21 -4.71 1.75
C MET A 47 -14.44 -4.00 2.30
N GLU A 48 -14.26 -2.91 3.03
CA GLU A 48 -15.35 -2.21 3.69
C GLU A 48 -16.08 -1.25 2.74
N GLY A 49 -15.32 -0.51 1.92
CA GLY A 49 -15.86 0.53 1.04
C GLY A 49 -16.28 0.00 -0.33
N ILE A 50 -15.33 -0.53 -1.10
CA ILE A 50 -15.55 -0.88 -2.50
C ILE A 50 -16.33 -2.19 -2.65
N TRP A 51 -15.96 -3.22 -1.89
CA TRP A 51 -16.56 -4.55 -1.98
C TRP A 51 -17.75 -4.73 -1.05
N GLU A 52 -17.98 -3.82 -0.10
CA GLU A 52 -19.07 -3.93 0.86
C GLU A 52 -19.08 -5.32 1.56
N ARG A 53 -17.88 -5.82 1.87
CA ARG A 53 -17.58 -7.16 2.45
C ARG A 53 -17.92 -8.35 1.56
N TYR A 54 -18.24 -8.15 0.30
CA TYR A 54 -18.42 -9.26 -0.63
C TYR A 54 -17.03 -9.89 -0.94
N PRO A 55 -16.90 -11.24 -1.05
CA PRO A 55 -17.94 -12.27 -0.99
C PRO A 55 -18.29 -12.78 0.42
N PHE A 56 -17.68 -12.27 1.48
CA PHE A 56 -17.83 -12.76 2.85
C PHE A 56 -19.26 -12.56 3.41
N THR A 57 -20.04 -11.67 2.82
CA THR A 57 -21.47 -11.48 3.14
C THR A 57 -22.30 -12.75 2.91
N MET A 58 -21.82 -13.70 2.09
CA MET A 58 -22.46 -14.99 1.87
C MET A 58 -22.36 -15.92 3.10
N ILE A 59 -21.45 -15.64 4.03
CA ILE A 59 -21.30 -16.41 5.27
C ILE A 59 -22.40 -15.99 6.24
N LYS A 60 -23.32 -16.89 6.54
CA LYS A 60 -24.51 -16.61 7.40
C LYS A 60 -24.14 -16.40 8.85
N THR A 61 -23.14 -17.11 9.38
CA THR A 61 -22.72 -17.04 10.78
C THR A 61 -21.90 -15.79 11.05
N PRO A 62 -22.35 -14.85 11.93
CA PRO A 62 -21.71 -13.53 12.06
C PRO A 62 -20.25 -13.56 12.52
N TRP A 63 -19.92 -14.40 13.50
CA TRP A 63 -18.56 -14.50 14.02
C TRP A 63 -17.61 -15.12 12.97
N LEU A 64 -18.06 -16.15 12.23
CA LEU A 64 -17.27 -16.76 11.17
C LEU A 64 -17.02 -15.80 10.02
N ARG A 65 -18.03 -14.97 9.68
CA ARG A 65 -17.87 -13.91 8.70
C ARG A 65 -16.80 -12.88 9.12
N ARG A 66 -16.79 -12.47 10.39
CA ARG A 66 -15.77 -11.53 10.91
C ARG A 66 -14.36 -12.12 10.81
N LEU A 67 -14.21 -13.39 11.21
CA LEU A 67 -12.94 -14.10 11.07
C LEU A 67 -12.51 -14.24 9.61
N ALA A 68 -13.43 -14.59 8.71
CA ALA A 68 -13.14 -14.70 7.29
C ALA A 68 -12.70 -13.36 6.67
N VAL A 69 -13.34 -12.25 7.05
CA VAL A 69 -12.89 -10.90 6.64
C VAL A 69 -11.49 -10.61 7.17
N PHE A 70 -11.24 -10.87 8.46
CA PHE A 70 -9.93 -10.63 9.07
C PHE A 70 -8.81 -11.41 8.37
N PHE A 71 -8.97 -12.71 8.19
CA PHE A 71 -8.01 -13.53 7.47
C PHE A 71 -7.93 -13.16 5.99
N GLY A 72 -9.05 -12.80 5.39
CA GLY A 72 -9.10 -12.28 4.02
C GLY A 72 -8.24 -11.03 3.85
N ILE A 73 -8.32 -10.07 4.77
CA ILE A 73 -7.47 -8.87 4.75
C ILE A 73 -5.99 -9.26 4.80
N ILE A 74 -5.61 -10.14 5.71
CA ILE A 74 -4.22 -10.60 5.85
C ILE A 74 -3.72 -11.24 4.54
N VAL A 75 -4.44 -12.21 4.00
CA VAL A 75 -4.03 -12.96 2.81
C VAL A 75 -3.98 -12.06 1.57
N ILE A 76 -5.00 -11.21 1.38
CA ILE A 76 -5.07 -10.33 0.22
C ILE A 76 -4.00 -9.23 0.31
N SER A 77 -3.74 -8.68 1.50
CA SER A 77 -2.68 -7.68 1.66
C SER A 77 -1.28 -8.24 1.40
N TRP A 78 -1.03 -9.48 1.78
CA TRP A 78 0.19 -10.19 1.43
C TRP A 78 0.33 -10.35 -0.09
N ALA A 79 -0.71 -10.87 -0.75
CA ALA A 79 -0.73 -11.02 -2.19
C ALA A 79 -0.53 -9.68 -2.92
N LEU A 80 -1.18 -8.61 -2.44
CA LEU A 80 -1.05 -7.26 -2.98
C LEU A 80 0.36 -6.69 -2.81
N CYS A 81 0.98 -6.93 -1.66
CA CYS A 81 2.35 -6.50 -1.36
C CYS A 81 3.35 -7.11 -2.37
N PHE A 82 3.26 -8.41 -2.63
CA PHE A 82 4.10 -9.07 -3.62
C PHE A 82 3.74 -8.67 -5.06
N PHE A 83 2.46 -8.46 -5.35
CA PHE A 83 2.04 -7.95 -6.66
C PHE A 83 2.67 -6.59 -6.95
N PHE A 84 2.64 -5.65 -6.02
CA PHE A 84 3.29 -4.35 -6.18
C PHE A 84 4.81 -4.45 -6.29
N TRP A 85 5.41 -5.37 -5.55
CA TRP A 85 6.84 -5.66 -5.69
C TRP A 85 7.19 -6.07 -7.13
N TYR A 86 6.45 -7.03 -7.70
CA TYR A 86 6.67 -7.48 -9.07
C TYR A 86 6.34 -6.40 -10.11
N MET A 87 5.28 -5.65 -9.90
CA MET A 87 4.91 -4.55 -10.78
C MET A 87 6.03 -3.51 -10.88
N GLN A 88 6.65 -3.16 -9.76
CA GLN A 88 7.78 -2.24 -9.73
C GLN A 88 9.03 -2.83 -10.40
N GLU A 89 9.30 -4.13 -10.22
CA GLU A 89 10.40 -4.81 -10.91
C GLU A 89 10.27 -4.70 -12.43
N LEU A 90 9.07 -4.94 -12.94
CA LEU A 90 8.80 -4.91 -14.38
C LEU A 90 8.87 -3.50 -14.97
N THR A 91 8.52 -2.48 -14.18
CA THR A 91 8.39 -1.11 -14.71
C THR A 91 9.59 -0.22 -14.40
N TRP A 92 10.09 -0.25 -13.17
CA TRP A 92 11.08 0.71 -12.65
C TRP A 92 12.25 0.05 -11.91
N GLY A 93 12.40 -1.27 -11.98
CA GLY A 93 13.35 -2.03 -11.17
C GLY A 93 14.79 -1.51 -11.21
N GLU A 94 15.29 -1.14 -12.37
CA GLU A 94 16.64 -0.57 -12.51
C GLU A 94 16.74 0.86 -12.00
N ALA A 95 15.74 1.70 -12.27
CA ALA A 95 15.70 3.08 -11.80
C ALA A 95 15.65 3.16 -10.28
N ILE A 96 14.85 2.31 -9.65
CA ILE A 96 14.74 2.21 -8.19
C ILE A 96 16.06 1.70 -7.58
N ARG A 97 16.71 0.71 -8.20
CA ARG A 97 17.98 0.16 -7.74
C ARG A 97 19.17 1.07 -8.01
N GLY A 98 19.18 1.77 -9.16
CA GLY A 98 20.32 2.52 -9.64
C GLY A 98 20.65 3.79 -8.86
N HIS A 99 19.69 4.38 -8.15
CA HIS A 99 19.87 5.67 -7.48
C HIS A 99 20.46 5.60 -6.08
N ARG A 100 20.51 4.42 -5.47
CA ARG A 100 21.21 4.22 -4.20
C ARG A 100 21.99 2.92 -4.25
N ARG A 101 23.27 3.00 -4.58
CA ARG A 101 24.20 1.87 -4.54
C ARG A 101 24.27 1.19 -3.17
N ASP A 102 23.97 1.93 -2.12
CA ASP A 102 24.04 1.48 -0.72
C ASP A 102 22.67 1.20 -0.12
N ALA A 103 21.58 1.36 -0.88
CA ALA A 103 20.26 1.02 -0.38
C ALA A 103 20.16 -0.49 -0.30
N ALA A 104 20.04 -0.99 0.91
CA ALA A 104 19.68 -2.37 1.15
C ALA A 104 18.47 -2.77 0.29
N PRO A 105 18.34 -4.04 -0.12
CA PRO A 105 17.18 -4.55 -0.86
C PRO A 105 15.83 -4.11 -0.27
N ASP A 106 15.84 -3.79 1.01
CA ASP A 106 14.73 -3.31 1.81
C ASP A 106 14.11 -1.97 1.38
N TRP A 107 14.87 -1.10 0.73
CA TRP A 107 14.38 0.22 0.30
C TRP A 107 13.21 0.11 -0.68
N ARG A 108 13.22 -0.93 -1.48
CA ARG A 108 12.16 -1.20 -2.43
C ARG A 108 10.81 -1.45 -1.78
N TRP A 109 10.78 -1.99 -0.57
CA TRP A 109 9.54 -2.18 0.19
C TRP A 109 8.83 -0.86 0.48
N LEU A 110 9.56 0.24 0.67
CA LEU A 110 8.95 1.57 0.84
C LEU A 110 8.21 2.02 -0.43
N HIS A 111 8.76 1.71 -1.61
CA HIS A 111 8.05 1.98 -2.86
C HIS A 111 6.81 1.09 -3.05
N VAL A 112 6.79 -0.10 -2.47
CA VAL A 112 5.57 -0.93 -2.42
C VAL A 112 4.49 -0.24 -1.60
N GLY A 113 4.83 0.29 -0.43
CA GLY A 113 3.92 1.08 0.39
C GLY A 113 3.39 2.33 -0.32
N GLU A 114 4.28 3.06 -0.99
CA GLU A 114 3.92 4.21 -1.83
C GLU A 114 2.93 3.83 -2.94
N THR A 115 3.21 2.72 -3.63
CA THR A 115 2.33 2.24 -4.70
C THR A 115 0.94 1.90 -4.17
N ALA A 116 0.85 1.31 -2.99
CA ALA A 116 -0.43 1.00 -2.36
C ALA A 116 -1.31 2.24 -2.19
N ILE A 117 -0.71 3.39 -1.86
CA ILE A 117 -1.43 4.67 -1.70
C ILE A 117 -2.06 5.13 -3.02
N PHE A 118 -1.40 4.93 -4.15
CA PHE A 118 -1.96 5.29 -5.46
C PHE A 118 -3.26 4.56 -5.77
N PHE A 119 -3.45 3.37 -5.21
CA PHE A 119 -4.71 2.63 -5.33
C PHE A 119 -5.73 3.05 -4.27
N LEU A 120 -5.27 3.55 -3.13
CA LEU A 120 -6.16 4.08 -2.09
C LEU A 120 -6.87 5.35 -2.56
N VAL A 121 -6.19 6.27 -3.21
CA VAL A 121 -6.76 7.55 -3.67
C VAL A 121 -8.02 7.38 -4.52
N PRO A 122 -8.02 6.61 -5.64
CA PRO A 122 -9.25 6.41 -6.41
C PRO A 122 -10.31 5.62 -5.67
N ALA A 123 -9.95 4.75 -4.71
CA ALA A 123 -10.91 4.05 -3.86
C ALA A 123 -11.65 5.03 -2.95
N LEU A 124 -10.94 5.94 -2.29
CA LEU A 124 -11.53 7.00 -1.46
C LEU A 124 -12.40 7.93 -2.30
N PHE A 125 -11.91 8.35 -3.46
CA PHE A 125 -12.68 9.19 -4.38
C PHE A 125 -13.99 8.53 -4.79
N LEU A 126 -13.94 7.26 -5.19
CA LEU A 126 -15.13 6.51 -5.58
C LEU A 126 -16.13 6.37 -4.42
N GLN A 127 -15.64 6.16 -3.21
CA GLN A 127 -16.47 5.99 -2.03
C GLN A 127 -17.11 7.31 -1.59
N PHE A 128 -16.31 8.36 -1.39
CA PHE A 128 -16.77 9.60 -0.77
C PHE A 128 -17.45 10.56 -1.76
N TYR A 129 -16.92 10.68 -2.98
CA TYR A 129 -17.45 11.62 -3.94
C TYR A 129 -18.45 10.99 -4.93
N CYS A 130 -18.25 9.73 -5.29
CA CYS A 130 -19.15 9.04 -6.21
C CYS A 130 -20.16 8.13 -5.51
N GLY A 131 -20.18 8.06 -4.18
CA GLY A 131 -21.12 7.27 -3.41
C GLY A 131 -21.12 5.79 -3.76
N ASN A 132 -19.93 5.22 -4.07
CA ASN A 132 -19.77 3.85 -4.55
C ASN A 132 -20.58 3.54 -5.84
N TRP A 133 -20.61 4.47 -6.78
CA TRP A 133 -21.19 4.20 -8.10
C TRP A 133 -20.36 3.15 -8.88
N PRO A 134 -20.98 2.22 -9.62
CA PRO A 134 -22.41 2.01 -9.78
C PRO A 134 -23.05 1.19 -8.66
N ARG A 135 -24.37 1.35 -8.48
CA ARG A 135 -25.17 0.58 -7.49
C ARG A 135 -26.36 -0.14 -8.13
N LYS A 136 -26.53 -0.04 -9.44
CA LYS A 136 -27.71 -0.51 -10.17
C LYS A 136 -27.64 -1.98 -10.62
N PHE A 137 -26.49 -2.59 -10.52
CA PHE A 137 -26.28 -3.98 -10.94
C PHE A 137 -26.30 -4.92 -9.72
N SER A 138 -26.17 -6.25 -9.96
CA SER A 138 -25.95 -7.21 -8.89
C SER A 138 -24.66 -6.92 -8.13
N THR A 139 -24.59 -7.31 -6.87
CA THR A 139 -23.43 -7.06 -6.00
C THR A 139 -22.09 -7.47 -6.64
N PRO A 140 -21.93 -8.69 -7.19
CA PRO A 140 -20.65 -9.08 -7.79
C PRO A 140 -20.27 -8.22 -9.00
N VAL A 141 -21.25 -7.78 -9.80
CA VAL A 141 -21.00 -6.91 -10.96
C VAL A 141 -20.61 -5.52 -10.52
N ASN A 142 -21.28 -4.94 -9.52
CA ASN A 142 -20.90 -3.66 -8.96
C ASN A 142 -19.47 -3.69 -8.38
N VAL A 143 -19.14 -4.74 -7.62
CA VAL A 143 -17.79 -4.93 -7.06
C VAL A 143 -16.74 -5.02 -8.17
N LEU A 144 -17.01 -5.78 -9.23
CA LEU A 144 -16.10 -5.92 -10.36
C LEU A 144 -15.85 -4.57 -11.05
N ILE A 145 -16.91 -3.83 -11.36
CA ILE A 145 -16.79 -2.52 -12.03
C ILE A 145 -16.04 -1.53 -11.14
N ARG A 146 -16.38 -1.43 -9.86
CA ARG A 146 -15.73 -0.54 -8.90
C ARG A 146 -14.24 -0.89 -8.75
N SER A 147 -13.92 -2.17 -8.59
CA SER A 147 -12.53 -2.64 -8.51
C SER A 147 -11.75 -2.28 -9.78
N THR A 148 -12.36 -2.46 -10.95
CA THR A 148 -11.72 -2.09 -12.23
C THR A 148 -11.45 -0.60 -12.30
N ILE A 149 -12.40 0.26 -11.92
CA ILE A 149 -12.20 1.72 -11.89
C ILE A 149 -11.05 2.09 -10.96
N VAL A 150 -11.01 1.52 -9.75
CA VAL A 150 -9.96 1.81 -8.78
C VAL A 150 -8.59 1.31 -9.26
N LEU A 151 -8.53 0.11 -9.85
CA LEU A 151 -7.30 -0.44 -10.39
C LEU A 151 -6.77 0.42 -11.55
N LEU A 152 -7.62 0.79 -12.50
CA LEU A 152 -7.22 1.66 -13.61
C LEU A 152 -6.79 3.05 -13.12
N GLY A 153 -7.52 3.63 -12.16
CA GLY A 153 -7.18 4.89 -11.52
C GLY A 153 -5.82 4.82 -10.80
N GLY A 154 -5.58 3.78 -10.03
CA GLY A 154 -4.31 3.56 -9.34
C GLY A 154 -3.13 3.40 -10.30
N VAL A 155 -3.29 2.62 -11.36
CA VAL A 155 -2.27 2.47 -12.41
C VAL A 155 -2.01 3.81 -13.12
N ALA A 156 -3.06 4.57 -13.42
CA ALA A 156 -2.91 5.89 -14.05
C ALA A 156 -2.12 6.84 -13.14
N ILE A 157 -2.45 6.92 -11.84
CA ILE A 157 -1.72 7.75 -10.87
C ILE A 157 -0.26 7.28 -10.76
N TYR A 158 -0.03 5.97 -10.67
CA TYR A 158 1.31 5.39 -10.65
C TYR A 158 2.14 5.82 -11.86
N CYS A 159 1.61 5.66 -13.06
CA CYS A 159 2.31 6.04 -14.29
C CYS A 159 2.57 7.55 -14.36
N LEU A 160 1.58 8.38 -14.01
CA LEU A 160 1.70 9.83 -14.00
C LEU A 160 2.72 10.30 -12.96
N TYR A 161 2.69 9.73 -11.76
CA TYR A 161 3.61 10.08 -10.70
C TYR A 161 5.07 9.77 -11.07
N TYR A 162 5.36 8.57 -11.52
CA TYR A 162 6.73 8.18 -11.89
C TYR A 162 7.24 8.90 -13.15
N LYS A 163 6.35 9.26 -14.06
CA LYS A 163 6.73 9.99 -15.29
C LYS A 163 6.87 11.48 -15.07
N TYR A 164 5.96 12.09 -14.29
CA TYR A 164 5.84 13.54 -14.19
C TYR A 164 6.04 14.09 -12.77
N GLY A 165 6.22 13.23 -11.78
CA GLY A 165 6.33 13.64 -10.38
C GLY A 165 7.45 14.63 -10.10
N HIS A 166 8.52 14.61 -10.89
CA HIS A 166 9.61 15.58 -10.78
C HIS A 166 9.17 17.04 -11.00
N PHE A 167 8.07 17.27 -11.74
CA PHE A 167 7.51 18.62 -11.90
C PHE A 167 6.79 19.10 -10.64
N PHE A 168 6.22 18.20 -9.86
CA PHE A 168 5.48 18.54 -8.64
C PHE A 168 6.37 18.60 -7.41
N LEU A 169 7.44 17.82 -7.37
CA LEU A 169 8.33 17.72 -6.22
C LEU A 169 9.37 18.84 -6.13
N GLY A 170 9.49 19.62 -7.21
CA GLY A 170 10.53 20.65 -7.30
C GLY A 170 11.94 20.07 -7.37
N THR A 171 12.88 20.89 -7.73
CA THR A 171 14.32 20.55 -7.79
C THR A 171 14.98 20.81 -6.43
N GLN A 172 14.58 20.12 -5.39
CA GLN A 172 15.39 20.11 -4.17
C GLN A 172 16.69 19.36 -4.46
N LYS A 173 17.82 19.96 -4.10
CA LYS A 173 19.13 19.33 -4.26
C LYS A 173 19.12 17.93 -3.65
N GLY A 174 19.30 16.90 -4.48
CA GLY A 174 19.34 15.51 -4.06
C GLY A 174 18.06 14.70 -4.25
N PHE A 175 16.93 15.31 -4.62
CA PHE A 175 15.64 14.64 -4.78
C PHE A 175 14.98 15.03 -6.11
N SER A 176 15.64 14.72 -7.22
CA SER A 176 15.16 15.12 -8.55
C SER A 176 14.11 14.19 -9.15
N HIS A 177 13.95 13.00 -8.58
CA HIS A 177 13.01 11.99 -9.10
C HIS A 177 12.18 11.32 -8.00
N PRO A 178 10.92 10.97 -8.26
CA PRO A 178 10.06 10.23 -7.34
C PRO A 178 10.69 8.94 -6.83
N GLN A 179 11.48 8.25 -7.66
CA GLN A 179 12.18 7.03 -7.28
C GLN A 179 13.19 7.21 -6.13
N GLN A 180 13.58 8.46 -5.84
CA GLN A 180 14.56 8.76 -4.80
C GLN A 180 13.90 9.00 -3.43
N PHE A 181 12.60 9.28 -3.39
CA PHE A 181 11.90 9.59 -2.16
C PHE A 181 10.49 8.98 -2.11
N PRO A 182 10.37 7.71 -1.74
CA PRO A 182 9.12 6.95 -1.77
C PRO A 182 8.08 7.43 -0.75
N MET A 183 8.43 8.33 0.16
CA MET A 183 7.55 8.75 1.26
C MET A 183 6.68 9.96 0.93
N ILE A 184 6.92 10.65 -0.19
CA ILE A 184 6.20 11.89 -0.52
C ILE A 184 4.68 11.69 -0.66
N PRO A 185 4.17 10.67 -1.37
CA PRO A 185 2.73 10.45 -1.45
C PRO A 185 2.10 10.15 -0.10
N MET A 186 2.85 9.49 0.81
CA MET A 186 2.37 9.24 2.17
C MET A 186 2.23 10.54 2.97
N ILE A 187 3.19 11.45 2.84
CA ILE A 187 3.15 12.76 3.49
C ILE A 187 1.95 13.55 2.96
N TRP A 188 1.76 13.60 1.65
CA TRP A 188 0.63 14.28 1.06
C TRP A 188 -0.72 13.73 1.52
N LEU A 189 -0.83 12.41 1.66
CA LEU A 189 -2.07 11.81 2.15
C LEU A 189 -2.37 12.20 3.60
N ILE A 190 -1.34 12.33 4.43
CA ILE A 190 -1.46 12.76 5.83
C ILE A 190 -1.81 14.26 5.90
N ASP A 191 -1.25 15.07 5.01
CA ASP A 191 -1.49 16.51 4.99
C ASP A 191 -2.88 16.89 4.43
N ILE A 192 -3.53 16.00 3.69
CA ILE A 192 -4.87 16.20 3.11
C ILE A 192 -5.98 15.80 4.10
N TRP A 193 -5.67 15.02 5.13
CA TRP A 193 -6.59 14.58 6.19
C TRP A 193 -6.38 15.34 7.48
#